data_d0f8d55ff7e10a455b5ae8be39fe7d7d
#
_entry.id   d0f8d55ff7e10a455b5ae8be39fe7d7d
#
_cell.length_a   1.000
_cell.length_b   1.000
_cell.length_c   1.000
_cell.angle_alpha   90.00
_cell.angle_beta   90.00
_cell.angle_gamma   90.00
#
_symmetry.space_group_name_H-M   'P 1'
#
loop_
_entity.id
_entity.type
_entity.pdbx_description
1 polymer ?
#
loop_
_entity_poly.entity_id
_entity_poly.type
_entity_poly.pdbx_seq_one_letter_code
_entity_poly.pdbx_strand_id
1 'polypeptide(L)'
;MAKILVVDDERMICEEFQDILQEDGHEVDSAFNGLEAIEKVKLKEYDLVFLDVLMPRMEGREAFEKIKEVSKVPVAIMSGYIPANKEREILALGAVACFKKPLDLAKVRSLVTQVVNTPKP
;
A
#
# COMPACT_ATOMS: atom_id res chain seq x y z
N MET A 1 -13.71 -7.45 7.45
CA MET A 1 -13.59 -6.96 6.05
C MET A 1 -12.83 -5.65 6.02
N ALA A 2 -11.80 -5.56 5.19
CA ALA A 2 -10.97 -4.36 5.10
C ALA A 2 -11.24 -3.58 3.81
N LYS A 3 -10.99 -2.28 3.87
CA LYS A 3 -10.95 -1.42 2.69
C LYS A 3 -9.48 -1.12 2.38
N ILE A 4 -9.04 -1.51 1.21
CA ILE A 4 -7.64 -1.49 0.83
C ILE A 4 -7.46 -0.63 -0.42
N LEU A 5 -6.42 0.21 -0.42
CA LEU A 5 -6.02 0.96 -1.60
C LEU A 5 -4.70 0.40 -2.10
N VAL A 6 -4.62 0.08 -3.38
CA VAL A 6 -3.40 -0.37 -4.04
C VAL A 6 -2.94 0.70 -5.01
N VAL A 7 -1.73 1.19 -4.81
CA VAL A 7 -1.15 2.26 -5.63
C VAL A 7 0.02 1.70 -6.43
N ASP A 8 -0.17 1.55 -7.73
CA ASP A 8 0.85 1.03 -8.64
C ASP A 8 0.48 1.47 -10.06
N ASP A 9 1.46 1.90 -10.84
CA ASP A 9 1.23 2.28 -12.22
C ASP A 9 1.03 1.08 -13.15
N GLU A 10 1.38 -0.12 -12.70
CA GLU A 10 1.13 -1.35 -13.43
C GLU A 10 -0.27 -1.89 -13.11
N ARG A 11 -1.16 -1.84 -14.10
CA ARG A 11 -2.55 -2.30 -13.93
C ARG A 11 -2.64 -3.77 -13.53
N MET A 12 -1.72 -4.59 -14.03
CA MET A 12 -1.70 -6.03 -13.69
C MET A 12 -1.51 -6.27 -12.20
N ILE A 13 -0.68 -5.47 -11.55
CA ILE A 13 -0.46 -5.57 -10.10
C ILE A 13 -1.76 -5.23 -9.35
N CYS A 14 -2.42 -4.16 -9.74
CA CYS A 14 -3.69 -3.77 -9.14
C CYS A 14 -4.76 -4.84 -9.32
N GLU A 15 -4.83 -5.44 -10.51
CA GLU A 15 -5.77 -6.51 -10.79
C GLU A 15 -5.51 -7.76 -9.95
N GLU A 16 -4.24 -8.14 -9.77
CA GLU A 16 -3.87 -9.27 -8.91
C GLU A 16 -4.31 -9.05 -7.47
N PHE A 17 -4.09 -7.84 -6.93
CA PHE A 17 -4.55 -7.49 -5.59
C PHE A 17 -6.07 -7.57 -5.49
N GLN A 18 -6.77 -7.01 -6.48
CA GLN A 18 -8.22 -7.03 -6.49
C GLN A 18 -8.76 -8.45 -6.50
N ASP A 19 -8.24 -9.30 -7.40
CA ASP A 19 -8.72 -10.67 -7.53
C ASP A 19 -8.57 -11.45 -6.23
N ILE A 20 -7.40 -11.37 -5.62
CA ILE A 20 -7.09 -12.17 -4.44
C ILE A 20 -7.79 -11.64 -3.19
N LEU A 21 -7.73 -10.33 -2.98
CA LEU A 21 -8.27 -9.76 -1.75
C LEU A 21 -9.80 -9.65 -1.78
N GLN A 22 -10.40 -9.46 -2.94
CA GLN A 22 -11.86 -9.52 -3.08
C GLN A 22 -12.38 -10.94 -2.83
N GLU A 23 -11.62 -11.95 -3.26
CA GLU A 23 -11.92 -13.34 -2.95
C GLU A 23 -11.98 -13.58 -1.44
N ASP A 24 -11.12 -12.90 -0.69
CA ASP A 24 -11.08 -12.97 0.77
C ASP A 24 -12.14 -12.07 1.45
N GLY A 25 -12.99 -11.42 0.67
CA GLY A 25 -14.07 -10.58 1.19
C GLY A 25 -13.71 -9.12 1.45
N HIS A 26 -12.56 -8.65 0.98
CA HIS A 26 -12.14 -7.26 1.17
C HIS A 26 -12.57 -6.38 0.00
N GLU A 27 -12.69 -5.07 0.25
CA GLU A 27 -12.94 -4.07 -0.76
C GLU A 27 -11.60 -3.48 -1.20
N VAL A 28 -11.33 -3.45 -2.51
CA VAL A 28 -10.03 -2.99 -3.03
C VAL A 28 -10.25 -1.91 -4.08
N ASP A 29 -9.67 -0.75 -3.84
CA ASP A 29 -9.61 0.33 -4.83
C ASP A 29 -8.18 0.43 -5.37
N SER A 30 -8.04 1.00 -6.55
CA SER A 30 -6.74 1.18 -7.19
C SER A 30 -6.47 2.65 -7.46
N ALA A 31 -5.21 3.04 -7.38
CA ALA A 31 -4.71 4.32 -7.85
C ALA A 31 -3.46 4.06 -8.68
N PHE A 32 -3.28 4.79 -9.77
CA PHE A 32 -2.20 4.51 -10.72
C PHE A 32 -1.05 5.49 -10.64
N ASN A 33 -1.13 6.44 -9.72
CA ASN A 33 -0.03 7.36 -9.40
C ASN A 33 -0.24 7.96 -8.01
N GLY A 34 0.76 8.68 -7.54
CA GLY A 34 0.74 9.24 -6.19
C GLY A 34 -0.30 10.32 -5.97
N LEU A 35 -0.56 11.16 -6.98
CA LEU A 35 -1.57 12.22 -6.87
C LEU A 35 -2.97 11.64 -6.70
N GLU A 36 -3.28 10.63 -7.50
CA GLU A 36 -4.57 9.93 -7.42
C GLU A 36 -4.72 9.25 -6.06
N ALA A 37 -3.64 8.65 -5.54
CA ALA A 37 -3.64 8.02 -4.23
C ALA A 37 -3.96 9.02 -3.12
N ILE A 38 -3.33 10.18 -3.16
CA ILE A 38 -3.54 11.23 -2.15
C ILE A 38 -5.00 11.69 -2.16
N GLU A 39 -5.57 11.92 -3.33
CA GLU A 39 -6.96 12.32 -3.47
C GLU A 39 -7.91 11.26 -2.90
N LYS A 40 -7.68 10.00 -3.21
CA LYS A 40 -8.52 8.90 -2.71
C LYS A 40 -8.45 8.77 -1.19
N VAL A 41 -7.25 8.90 -0.63
CA VAL A 41 -7.06 8.83 0.83
C VAL A 41 -7.77 9.98 1.55
N LYS A 42 -7.87 11.15 0.93
CA LYS A 42 -8.61 12.28 1.49
C LYS A 42 -10.12 12.07 1.46
N LEU A 43 -10.63 11.38 0.44
CA LEU A 43 -12.07 11.23 0.22
C LEU A 43 -12.67 10.00 0.89
N LYS A 44 -11.86 9.00 1.20
CA LYS A 44 -12.34 7.72 1.70
C LYS A 44 -11.38 7.18 2.76
N GLU A 45 -11.92 6.54 3.79
CA GLU A 45 -11.10 5.89 4.81
C GLU A 45 -10.73 4.49 4.34
N TYR A 46 -9.43 4.20 4.38
CA TYR A 46 -8.89 2.88 4.09
C TYR A 46 -8.28 2.27 5.34
N ASP A 47 -8.27 0.95 5.40
CA ASP A 47 -7.64 0.23 6.49
C ASP A 47 -6.16 -0.04 6.21
N LEU A 48 -5.77 -0.07 4.94
CA LEU A 48 -4.40 -0.35 4.53
C LEU A 48 -4.16 0.20 3.12
N VAL A 49 -2.98 0.76 2.90
CA VAL A 49 -2.53 1.21 1.58
C VAL A 49 -1.28 0.43 1.19
N PHE A 50 -1.27 -0.17 0.01
CA PHE A 50 -0.07 -0.73 -0.61
C PHE A 50 0.44 0.30 -1.61
N LEU A 51 1.66 0.78 -1.43
CA LEU A 51 2.23 1.86 -2.24
C LEU A 51 3.51 1.45 -2.92
N ASP A 52 3.51 1.46 -4.27
CA ASP A 52 4.72 1.28 -5.06
C ASP A 52 5.54 2.58 -5.00
N VAL A 53 6.81 2.46 -4.65
CA VAL A 53 7.70 3.63 -4.53
C VAL A 53 8.44 3.98 -5.82
N LEU A 54 8.32 3.16 -6.86
CA LEU A 54 8.95 3.42 -8.16
C LEU A 54 7.91 3.81 -9.22
N MET A 55 7.23 4.92 -8.99
CA MET A 55 6.24 5.44 -9.94
C MET A 55 6.78 6.69 -10.65
N PRO A 56 6.47 6.86 -11.95
CA PRO A 56 7.11 7.90 -12.76
C PRO A 56 6.67 9.35 -12.47
N ARG A 57 5.51 9.60 -11.90
CA ARG A 57 4.98 10.97 -11.78
C ARG A 57 5.17 11.61 -10.43
N MET A 58 5.37 10.82 -9.41
CA MET A 58 5.64 11.31 -8.07
C MET A 58 6.48 10.24 -7.41
N GLU A 59 7.60 10.63 -6.85
CA GLU A 59 8.43 9.67 -6.14
C GLU A 59 7.64 9.07 -4.98
N GLY A 60 7.75 7.76 -4.82
CA GLY A 60 7.00 7.04 -3.81
C GLY A 60 7.19 7.58 -2.41
N ARG A 61 8.40 8.06 -2.10
CA ARG A 61 8.68 8.70 -0.82
C ARG A 61 7.82 9.95 -0.60
N GLU A 62 7.69 10.80 -1.63
CA GLU A 62 6.86 11.99 -1.55
C GLU A 62 5.39 11.63 -1.37
N ALA A 63 4.90 10.64 -2.11
CA ALA A 63 3.53 10.15 -1.94
C ALA A 63 3.29 9.60 -0.55
N PHE A 64 4.24 8.82 -0.02
CA PHE A 64 4.19 8.29 1.34
C PHE A 64 4.07 9.41 2.37
N GLU A 65 4.95 10.41 2.29
CA GLU A 65 4.96 11.53 3.22
C GLU A 65 3.63 12.29 3.20
N LYS A 66 3.09 12.56 2.00
CA LYS A 66 1.82 13.26 1.86
C LYS A 66 0.63 12.47 2.37
N ILE A 67 0.61 11.17 2.15
CA ILE A 67 -0.43 10.30 2.70
C ILE A 67 -0.38 10.35 4.24
N LYS A 68 0.82 10.30 4.82
CA LYS A 68 0.99 10.37 6.27
C LYS A 68 0.54 11.70 6.85
N GLU A 69 0.66 12.78 6.09
CA GLU A 69 0.18 14.10 6.53
C GLU A 69 -1.35 14.18 6.60
N VAL A 70 -2.06 13.51 5.70
CA VAL A 70 -3.52 13.63 5.58
C VAL A 70 -4.29 12.45 6.18
N SER A 71 -3.61 11.37 6.57
CA SER A 71 -4.26 10.17 7.09
C SER A 71 -3.35 9.41 8.04
N LYS A 72 -3.96 8.66 8.96
CA LYS A 72 -3.26 7.74 9.86
C LYS A 72 -3.26 6.32 9.32
N VAL A 73 -3.69 6.12 8.08
CA VAL A 73 -3.79 4.79 7.49
C VAL A 73 -2.43 4.10 7.45
N PRO A 74 -2.36 2.81 7.82
CA PRO A 74 -1.13 2.04 7.66
C PRO A 74 -0.75 1.92 6.18
N VAL A 75 0.54 2.12 5.88
CA VAL A 75 1.05 2.05 4.51
C VAL A 75 2.12 0.97 4.42
N ALA A 76 1.92 0.02 3.54
CA ALA A 76 2.92 -0.99 3.18
C ALA A 76 3.57 -0.57 1.86
N ILE A 77 4.89 -0.59 1.83
CA ILE A 77 5.66 -0.21 0.65
C ILE A 77 5.95 -1.45 -0.19
N MET A 78 5.92 -1.29 -1.50
CA MET A 78 6.31 -2.35 -2.43
C MET A 78 7.20 -1.77 -3.53
N SER A 79 8.13 -2.57 -4.05
CA SER A 79 9.04 -2.12 -5.10
C SER A 79 9.74 -3.30 -5.77
N GLY A 80 10.13 -3.11 -7.04
CA GLY A 80 10.95 -4.07 -7.77
C GLY A 80 12.38 -4.19 -7.24
N TYR A 81 12.86 -3.15 -6.57
CA TYR A 81 14.19 -3.17 -5.98
C TYR A 81 14.24 -2.26 -4.76
N ILE A 82 14.54 -2.85 -3.61
CA ILE A 82 14.73 -2.10 -2.36
C ILE A 82 16.03 -2.59 -1.73
N PRO A 83 17.10 -1.77 -1.72
CA PRO A 83 18.31 -2.12 -0.98
C PRO A 83 18.02 -2.27 0.51
N ALA A 84 18.75 -3.16 1.20
CA ALA A 84 18.51 -3.45 2.61
C ALA A 84 18.55 -2.19 3.50
N ASN A 85 19.48 -1.26 3.21
CA ASN A 85 19.57 -0.01 3.98
C ASN A 85 18.34 0.90 3.75
N LYS A 86 17.76 0.87 2.56
CA LYS A 86 16.55 1.65 2.26
C LYS A 86 15.32 1.07 2.93
N GLU A 87 15.25 -0.26 3.02
CA GLU A 87 14.17 -0.92 3.74
C GLU A 87 14.09 -0.45 5.19
N ARG A 88 15.24 -0.37 5.87
CA ARG A 88 15.30 0.13 7.23
C ARG A 88 14.81 1.58 7.33
N GLU A 89 15.23 2.43 6.39
CA GLU A 89 14.79 3.83 6.35
C GLU A 89 13.29 3.94 6.17
N ILE A 90 12.72 3.16 5.26
CA ILE A 90 11.30 3.17 4.97
C ILE A 90 10.49 2.74 6.20
N LEU A 91 10.91 1.67 6.87
CA LEU A 91 10.26 1.20 8.08
C LEU A 91 10.39 2.21 9.22
N ALA A 92 11.55 2.86 9.33
CA ALA A 92 11.78 3.92 10.33
C ALA A 92 10.90 5.15 10.09
N LEU A 93 10.50 5.41 8.84
CA LEU A 93 9.58 6.50 8.52
C LEU A 93 8.12 6.16 8.83
N GLY A 94 7.84 4.94 9.23
CA GLY A 94 6.52 4.53 9.68
C GLY A 94 5.76 3.59 8.77
N ALA A 95 6.39 3.04 7.72
CA ALA A 95 5.75 2.01 6.92
C ALA A 95 5.56 0.75 7.76
N VAL A 96 4.44 0.06 7.58
CA VAL A 96 4.15 -1.15 8.36
C VAL A 96 4.80 -2.39 7.80
N ALA A 97 5.18 -2.37 6.53
CA ALA A 97 5.86 -3.48 5.88
C ALA A 97 6.53 -3.02 4.59
N CYS A 98 7.42 -3.85 4.08
CA CYS A 98 8.14 -3.60 2.83
C CYS A 98 8.14 -4.89 2.03
N PHE A 99 7.61 -4.86 0.82
CA PHE A 99 7.52 -6.03 -0.07
C PHE A 99 8.34 -5.82 -1.33
N LYS A 100 9.10 -6.83 -1.72
CA LYS A 100 9.82 -6.83 -3.00
C LYS A 100 8.94 -7.48 -4.07
N LYS A 101 8.99 -6.96 -5.28
CA LYS A 101 8.35 -7.59 -6.43
C LYS A 101 9.28 -8.67 -7.00
N PRO A 102 8.77 -9.80 -7.49
CA PRO A 102 7.37 -10.19 -7.52
C PRO A 102 6.83 -10.46 -6.11
N LEU A 103 5.57 -10.07 -5.87
CA LEU A 103 4.99 -10.14 -4.55
C LEU A 103 4.69 -11.57 -4.11
N ASP A 104 4.96 -11.85 -2.84
CA ASP A 104 4.52 -13.10 -2.20
C ASP A 104 3.10 -12.86 -1.68
N LEU A 105 2.12 -13.41 -2.37
CA LEU A 105 0.71 -13.19 -2.07
C LEU A 105 0.29 -13.73 -0.70
N ALA A 106 0.97 -14.77 -0.22
CA ALA A 106 0.73 -15.29 1.13
C ALA A 106 1.11 -14.24 2.19
N LYS A 107 2.22 -13.54 1.96
CA LYS A 107 2.67 -12.47 2.86
C LYS A 107 1.74 -11.26 2.81
N VAL A 108 1.23 -10.92 1.63
CA VAL A 108 0.23 -9.85 1.45
C VAL A 108 -1.04 -10.18 2.23
N ARG A 109 -1.56 -11.39 2.08
CA ARG A 109 -2.75 -11.84 2.82
C ARG A 109 -2.53 -11.83 4.33
N SER A 110 -1.35 -12.26 4.77
CA SER A 110 -0.99 -12.26 6.18
C SER A 110 -1.01 -10.86 6.77
N LEU A 111 -0.46 -9.87 6.06
CA LEU A 111 -0.49 -8.48 6.51
C LEU A 111 -1.91 -7.95 6.60
N VAL A 112 -2.74 -8.22 5.60
CA VAL A 112 -4.14 -7.78 5.59
C VAL A 112 -4.89 -8.37 6.79
N THR A 113 -4.72 -9.64 7.05
CA THR A 113 -5.33 -10.30 8.20
C THR A 113 -4.89 -9.66 9.52
N GLN A 114 -3.61 -9.35 9.64
CA GLN A 114 -3.04 -8.71 10.80
C GLN A 114 -3.64 -7.33 11.05
N VAL A 115 -3.77 -6.52 9.99
CA VAL A 115 -4.36 -5.18 10.06
C VAL A 115 -5.84 -5.26 10.45
N VAL A 116 -6.59 -6.17 9.86
CA VAL A 116 -8.03 -6.36 10.16
C VAL A 116 -8.23 -6.74 11.63
N ASN A 117 -7.35 -7.55 12.19
CA ASN A 117 -7.45 -8.04 13.55
C ASN A 117 -6.84 -7.10 14.59
N THR A 118 -6.20 -6.02 14.17
CA THR A 118 -5.60 -5.04 15.08
C THR A 118 -6.64 -3.98 15.42
N PRO A 119 -6.91 -3.72 16.72
CA PRO A 119 -7.85 -2.66 17.10
C PRO A 119 -7.34 -1.30 16.62
N LYS A 120 -8.25 -0.49 16.09
CA LYS A 120 -7.92 0.88 15.72
C LYS A 120 -7.79 1.74 16.98
N PRO A 121 -6.76 2.61 17.04
CA PRO A 121 -6.61 3.53 18.17
C PRO A 121 -7.73 4.55 18.23
#